data_4172a7c58d238a257ce9e673657c9330
#
_entry.id   4172a7c58d238a257ce9e673657c9330
#
_cell.length_a   1.000
_cell.length_b   1.000
_cell.length_c   1.000
_cell.angle_alpha   90.00
_cell.angle_beta   90.00
_cell.angle_gamma   90.00
#
_symmetry.space_group_name_H-M   'P 1'
#
loop_
_entity.id
_entity.type
_entity.pdbx_description
1 polymer ?
#
loop_
_entity_poly.entity_id
_entity_poly.type
_entity_poly.pdbx_seq_one_letter_code
_entity_poly.pdbx_strand_id
1 'polypeptide(L)'
;DDSALLTTPPSHQLVIFAVTFVAGRHFPFETSPHSLGWKSVAVNLSDIAAMGAKPQSILLALSLPQIDHDWLKGFSQGLYDCCDQFGVSLIGGDTTQSPHLTISVTALGWVDIGQAVTRSAAQVGDLICVSGTVGDAAFALQHLGHPLQQRLDYPTPRCELGQALKGLAHSMIDVSDGLAQDLSHILKASNVGATLQLDQLPINTALQDVTREQQWQYALAGGDDYELCFTISPQNYEKLLQQQNHSSISVIGKIDAESGLRFQQNGLDHSLQFNGYQHFV
;
A
#
# COMPACT_ATOMS: atom_id res chain seq x y z
N ASP A 1 4.77 30.71 -13.41
CA ASP A 1 3.51 30.28 -14.09
C ASP A 1 2.57 29.70 -13.06
N ASP A 2 1.26 29.83 -13.31
CA ASP A 2 0.21 29.43 -12.36
C ASP A 2 -0.02 27.90 -12.32
N SER A 3 0.64 27.15 -13.21
CA SER A 3 0.46 25.70 -13.33
C SER A 3 1.71 24.99 -13.82
N ALA A 4 1.87 23.72 -13.42
CA ALA A 4 2.87 22.83 -14.00
C ALA A 4 2.41 22.30 -15.36
N LEU A 5 3.33 22.18 -16.30
CA LEU A 5 3.09 21.56 -17.60
C LEU A 5 3.73 20.17 -17.61
N LEU A 6 2.94 19.13 -17.85
CA LEU A 6 3.40 17.76 -17.99
C LEU A 6 3.14 17.27 -19.41
N THR A 7 4.19 16.76 -20.06
CA THR A 7 4.04 16.09 -21.34
C THR A 7 3.98 14.58 -21.10
N THR A 8 2.87 13.96 -21.48
CA THR A 8 2.74 12.50 -21.44
C THR A 8 3.67 11.90 -22.50
N PRO A 9 4.59 10.99 -22.14
CA PRO A 9 5.42 10.32 -23.11
C PRO A 9 4.55 9.58 -24.16
N PRO A 10 4.95 9.52 -25.42
CA PRO A 10 4.26 8.69 -26.42
C PRO A 10 4.13 7.25 -25.89
N SER A 11 3.04 6.56 -26.21
CA SER A 11 2.74 5.19 -25.78
C SER A 11 2.50 4.97 -24.28
N HIS A 12 2.43 6.04 -23.48
CA HIS A 12 2.09 5.94 -22.05
C HIS A 12 0.72 6.54 -21.75
N GLN A 13 0.13 6.07 -20.66
CA GLN A 13 -1.06 6.65 -20.03
C GLN A 13 -0.73 7.13 -18.62
N LEU A 14 -1.44 8.15 -18.19
CA LEU A 14 -1.27 8.74 -16.87
C LEU A 14 -2.07 7.95 -15.83
N VAL A 15 -1.41 7.59 -14.75
CA VAL A 15 -2.03 7.07 -13.52
C VAL A 15 -2.03 8.20 -12.50
N ILE A 16 -3.18 8.48 -11.89
CA ILE A 16 -3.37 9.56 -10.92
C ILE A 16 -4.06 8.99 -9.70
N PHE A 17 -3.55 9.31 -8.52
CA PHE A 17 -4.16 8.94 -7.25
C PHE A 17 -4.03 10.07 -6.23
N ALA A 18 -4.93 10.14 -5.25
CA ALA A 18 -4.88 11.14 -4.19
C ALA A 18 -5.33 10.57 -2.84
N VAL A 19 -4.52 10.80 -1.80
CA VAL A 19 -4.85 10.49 -0.40
C VAL A 19 -4.88 11.77 0.41
N THR A 20 -5.81 11.83 1.36
CA THR A 20 -5.93 12.91 2.34
C THR A 20 -5.75 12.37 3.75
N PHE A 21 -4.79 12.94 4.48
CA PHE A 21 -4.58 12.71 5.90
C PHE A 21 -5.18 13.84 6.72
N VAL A 22 -5.88 13.48 7.80
CA VAL A 22 -6.47 14.42 8.78
C VAL A 22 -5.93 14.06 10.16
N ALA A 23 -5.38 15.04 10.87
CA ALA A 23 -4.86 14.86 12.21
C ALA A 23 -5.94 14.36 13.19
N GLY A 24 -5.59 13.43 14.06
CA GLY A 24 -6.49 12.79 15.01
C GLY A 24 -7.41 11.73 14.38
N ARG A 25 -7.39 11.55 13.05
CA ARG A 25 -8.13 10.48 12.35
C ARG A 25 -7.19 9.46 11.71
N HIS A 26 -6.22 9.93 10.93
CA HIS A 26 -5.29 9.07 10.17
C HIS A 26 -3.92 8.99 10.84
N PHE A 27 -3.62 9.89 11.74
CA PHE A 27 -2.38 9.90 12.53
C PHE A 27 -2.59 10.65 13.87
N PRO A 28 -1.89 10.24 14.93
CA PRO A 28 -1.88 10.97 16.21
C PRO A 28 -1.31 12.38 16.08
N PHE A 29 -1.76 13.31 16.93
CA PHE A 29 -1.27 14.71 16.91
C PHE A 29 0.23 14.83 17.19
N GLU A 30 0.79 13.87 17.94
CA GLU A 30 2.19 13.83 18.36
C GLU A 30 3.11 13.19 17.29
N THR A 31 2.58 12.79 16.14
CA THR A 31 3.37 12.18 15.07
C THR A 31 4.43 13.15 14.57
N SER A 32 5.66 12.64 14.40
CA SER A 32 6.79 13.43 13.92
C SER A 32 6.48 14.13 12.59
N PRO A 33 6.75 15.43 12.45
CA PRO A 33 6.57 16.12 11.17
C PRO A 33 7.32 15.44 10.01
N HIS A 34 8.52 14.95 10.28
CA HIS A 34 9.35 14.27 9.28
C HIS A 34 8.68 12.98 8.79
N SER A 35 8.21 12.12 9.71
CA SER A 35 7.52 10.90 9.31
C SER A 35 6.19 11.18 8.59
N LEU A 36 5.47 12.23 8.96
CA LEU A 36 4.28 12.67 8.23
C LEU A 36 4.60 13.11 6.81
N GLY A 37 5.68 13.88 6.63
CA GLY A 37 6.16 14.27 5.30
C GLY A 37 6.46 13.07 4.43
N TRP A 38 7.24 12.13 4.96
CA TRP A 38 7.56 10.87 4.28
C TRP A 38 6.30 10.05 3.95
N LYS A 39 5.50 9.73 4.97
CA LYS A 39 4.32 8.87 4.84
C LYS A 39 3.30 9.44 3.86
N SER A 40 3.08 10.77 3.86
CA SER A 40 2.13 11.41 2.95
C SER A 40 2.49 11.21 1.47
N VAL A 41 3.77 11.10 1.14
CA VAL A 41 4.24 10.75 -0.21
C VAL A 41 4.16 9.25 -0.42
N ALA A 42 4.76 8.47 0.48
CA ALA A 42 4.94 7.03 0.33
C ALA A 42 3.63 6.26 0.08
N VAL A 43 2.54 6.62 0.79
CA VAL A 43 1.24 5.96 0.61
C VAL A 43 0.67 6.19 -0.78
N ASN A 44 0.81 7.39 -1.33
CA ASN A 44 0.38 7.69 -2.70
C ASN A 44 1.23 6.97 -3.75
N LEU A 45 2.54 6.80 -3.48
CA LEU A 45 3.41 6.02 -4.36
C LEU A 45 3.08 4.51 -4.30
N SER A 46 2.52 4.04 -3.19
CA SER A 46 2.02 2.66 -3.05
C SER A 46 0.86 2.39 -4.01
N ASP A 47 -0.10 3.30 -4.11
CA ASP A 47 -1.20 3.21 -5.08
C ASP A 47 -0.71 3.25 -6.54
N ILE A 48 0.29 4.11 -6.84
CA ILE A 48 0.93 4.14 -8.17
C ILE A 48 1.62 2.79 -8.45
N ALA A 49 2.31 2.21 -7.46
CA ALA A 49 2.96 0.91 -7.57
C ALA A 49 1.95 -0.21 -7.80
N ALA A 50 0.79 -0.18 -7.11
CA ALA A 50 -0.30 -1.14 -7.28
C ALA A 50 -0.90 -1.17 -8.69
N MET A 51 -0.69 -0.11 -9.48
CA MET A 51 -1.06 -0.05 -10.90
C MET A 51 0.07 -0.48 -11.85
N GLY A 52 1.22 -0.91 -11.32
CA GLY A 52 2.40 -1.22 -12.14
C GLY A 52 3.04 0.02 -12.78
N ALA A 53 2.67 1.21 -12.32
CA ALA A 53 3.12 2.47 -12.89
C ALA A 53 4.46 2.93 -12.27
N LYS A 54 5.22 3.70 -13.05
CA LYS A 54 6.39 4.42 -12.56
C LYS A 54 5.94 5.76 -11.99
N PRO A 55 6.15 6.04 -10.69
CA PRO A 55 5.84 7.34 -10.12
C PRO A 55 6.70 8.43 -10.78
N GLN A 56 6.16 9.65 -10.86
CA GLN A 56 6.79 10.75 -11.58
C GLN A 56 6.79 12.06 -10.79
N SER A 57 5.63 12.46 -10.28
CA SER A 57 5.47 13.75 -9.61
C SER A 57 4.32 13.72 -8.61
N ILE A 58 4.33 14.69 -7.71
CA ILE A 58 3.25 14.91 -6.74
C ILE A 58 2.81 16.38 -6.72
N LEU A 59 1.57 16.58 -6.29
CA LEU A 59 1.01 17.87 -5.85
C LEU A 59 0.68 17.77 -4.36
N LEU A 60 0.90 18.85 -3.61
CA LEU A 60 0.62 18.92 -2.17
C LEU A 60 -0.40 20.04 -1.89
N ALA A 61 -1.55 19.70 -1.34
CA ALA A 61 -2.45 20.65 -0.70
C ALA A 61 -2.34 20.49 0.83
N LEU A 62 -1.86 21.54 1.49
CA LEU A 62 -1.56 21.55 2.91
C LEU A 62 -2.44 22.58 3.64
N SER A 63 -3.23 22.13 4.61
CA SER A 63 -4.04 23.00 5.46
C SER A 63 -3.51 22.95 6.89
N LEU A 64 -3.19 24.12 7.47
CA LEU A 64 -2.54 24.25 8.77
C LEU A 64 -3.35 25.13 9.72
N PRO A 65 -3.43 24.80 11.03
CA PRO A 65 -4.07 25.69 12.01
C PRO A 65 -3.29 26.99 12.21
N GLN A 66 -1.97 26.91 12.16
CA GLN A 66 -1.04 28.03 12.32
C GLN A 66 0.28 27.73 11.63
N ILE A 67 1.07 28.76 11.39
CA ILE A 67 2.44 28.62 10.87
C ILE A 67 3.36 28.25 12.03
N ASP A 68 4.00 27.08 11.90
CA ASP A 68 5.11 26.62 12.76
C ASP A 68 6.29 26.28 11.85
N HIS A 69 7.35 27.07 11.94
CA HIS A 69 8.50 26.96 11.07
C HIS A 69 9.31 25.67 11.31
N ASP A 70 9.42 25.21 12.56
CA ASP A 70 10.14 23.99 12.88
C ASP A 70 9.36 22.75 12.41
N TRP A 71 8.04 22.77 12.59
CA TRP A 71 7.17 21.74 12.06
C TRP A 71 7.24 21.66 10.53
N LEU A 72 7.11 22.81 9.85
CA LEU A 72 7.18 22.89 8.38
C LEU A 72 8.54 22.43 7.84
N LYS A 73 9.62 22.77 8.53
CA LYS A 73 10.97 22.30 8.15
C LYS A 73 11.09 20.79 8.26
N GLY A 74 10.63 20.19 9.38
CA GLY A 74 10.63 18.74 9.56
C GLY A 74 9.77 18.02 8.53
N PHE A 75 8.55 18.52 8.31
CA PHE A 75 7.61 17.97 7.33
C PHE A 75 8.19 18.02 5.90
N SER A 76 8.69 19.18 5.48
CA SER A 76 9.28 19.34 4.16
C SER A 76 10.49 18.45 3.96
N GLN A 77 11.34 18.29 4.99
CA GLN A 77 12.50 17.39 4.91
C GLN A 77 12.05 15.96 4.67
N GLY A 78 11.10 15.42 5.46
CA GLY A 78 10.59 14.06 5.28
C GLY A 78 9.90 13.85 3.92
N LEU A 79 9.16 14.86 3.44
CA LEU A 79 8.54 14.83 2.11
C LEU A 79 9.60 14.73 1.02
N TYR A 80 10.63 15.59 1.05
CA TYR A 80 11.69 15.57 0.05
C TYR A 80 12.58 14.33 0.15
N ASP A 81 12.86 13.81 1.34
CA ASP A 81 13.62 12.58 1.51
C ASP A 81 12.91 11.39 0.82
N CYS A 82 11.58 11.32 0.94
CA CYS A 82 10.79 10.31 0.21
C CYS A 82 10.81 10.57 -1.30
N CYS A 83 10.59 11.82 -1.72
CA CYS A 83 10.63 12.19 -3.14
C CYS A 83 11.96 11.84 -3.78
N ASP A 84 13.07 12.16 -3.14
CA ASP A 84 14.42 11.90 -3.64
C ASP A 84 14.71 10.39 -3.73
N GLN A 85 14.30 9.63 -2.71
CA GLN A 85 14.49 8.17 -2.71
C GLN A 85 13.78 7.49 -3.88
N PHE A 86 12.58 7.96 -4.26
CA PHE A 86 11.78 7.35 -5.33
C PHE A 86 11.87 8.09 -6.67
N GLY A 87 12.71 9.13 -6.76
CA GLY A 87 12.91 9.90 -7.99
C GLY A 87 11.66 10.67 -8.43
N VAL A 88 10.89 11.21 -7.47
CA VAL A 88 9.63 11.92 -7.67
C VAL A 88 9.83 13.41 -7.38
N SER A 89 9.13 14.28 -8.10
CA SER A 89 9.22 15.72 -7.92
C SER A 89 7.92 16.32 -7.39
N LEU A 90 8.02 17.19 -6.38
CA LEU A 90 6.91 18.08 -6.03
C LEU A 90 6.81 19.20 -7.08
N ILE A 91 5.70 19.24 -7.84
CA ILE A 91 5.54 20.13 -9.00
C ILE A 91 4.53 21.26 -8.75
N GLY A 92 3.91 21.29 -7.59
CA GLY A 92 2.96 22.35 -7.22
C GLY A 92 2.08 21.96 -6.06
N GLY A 93 1.11 22.80 -5.77
CA GLY A 93 0.17 22.60 -4.68
C GLY A 93 -0.35 23.91 -4.12
N ASP A 94 -0.95 23.83 -2.94
CA ASP A 94 -1.50 24.99 -2.23
C ASP A 94 -1.28 24.85 -0.72
N THR A 95 -1.19 26.00 -0.02
CA THR A 95 -1.12 26.03 1.45
C THR A 95 -2.12 27.04 1.97
N THR A 96 -3.01 26.57 2.87
CA THR A 96 -4.07 27.41 3.41
C THR A 96 -4.22 27.26 4.92
N GLN A 97 -4.92 28.20 5.54
CA GLN A 97 -5.25 28.12 6.95
C GLN A 97 -6.55 27.32 7.16
N SER A 98 -6.56 26.38 8.12
CA SER A 98 -7.72 25.60 8.50
C SER A 98 -7.65 25.27 10.00
N PRO A 99 -8.78 25.08 10.69
CA PRO A 99 -8.76 24.63 12.08
C PRO A 99 -8.10 23.27 12.31
N HIS A 100 -8.01 22.45 11.26
CA HIS A 100 -7.46 21.10 11.33
C HIS A 100 -6.26 20.96 10.40
N LEU A 101 -5.18 20.34 10.89
CA LEU A 101 -4.08 19.91 10.04
C LEU A 101 -4.58 18.84 9.07
N THR A 102 -4.49 19.16 7.77
CA THR A 102 -4.90 18.26 6.70
C THR A 102 -3.84 18.28 5.60
N ILE A 103 -3.43 17.10 5.17
CA ILE A 103 -2.39 16.89 4.17
C ILE A 103 -2.99 16.08 3.03
N SER A 104 -3.13 16.67 1.85
CA SER A 104 -3.58 15.97 0.66
C SER A 104 -2.47 15.92 -0.37
N VAL A 105 -2.05 14.73 -0.74
CA VAL A 105 -1.06 14.53 -1.80
C VAL A 105 -1.75 13.88 -2.99
N THR A 106 -1.50 14.42 -4.19
CA THR A 106 -1.91 13.79 -5.45
C THR A 106 -0.65 13.30 -6.16
N ALA A 107 -0.53 12.00 -6.38
CA ALA A 107 0.58 11.41 -7.12
C ALA A 107 0.20 11.15 -8.58
N LEU A 108 1.19 11.33 -9.44
CA LEU A 108 1.11 11.09 -10.87
C LEU A 108 2.20 10.10 -11.28
N GLY A 109 1.83 9.13 -12.12
CA GLY A 109 2.77 8.13 -12.64
C GLY A 109 2.45 7.76 -14.08
N TRP A 110 3.39 7.11 -14.74
CA TRP A 110 3.24 6.65 -16.10
C TRP A 110 3.25 5.12 -16.17
N VAL A 111 2.39 4.57 -17.02
CA VAL A 111 2.39 3.16 -17.39
C VAL A 111 2.19 3.05 -18.90
N ASP A 112 2.75 2.04 -19.55
CA ASP A 112 2.52 1.80 -20.96
C ASP A 112 1.04 1.57 -21.24
N ILE A 113 0.53 2.05 -22.36
CA ILE A 113 -0.88 1.90 -22.73
C ILE A 113 -1.28 0.43 -22.72
N GLY A 114 -2.34 0.12 -21.93
CA GLY A 114 -2.86 -1.23 -21.79
C GLY A 114 -2.06 -2.16 -20.88
N GLN A 115 -1.02 -1.66 -20.19
CA GLN A 115 -0.19 -2.45 -19.27
C GLN A 115 -0.45 -2.16 -17.79
N ALA A 116 -1.40 -1.27 -17.47
CA ALA A 116 -1.79 -1.04 -16.08
C ALA A 116 -2.37 -2.34 -15.47
N VAL A 117 -1.84 -2.72 -14.31
CA VAL A 117 -2.40 -3.84 -13.54
C VAL A 117 -3.61 -3.34 -12.77
N THR A 118 -4.75 -3.99 -12.93
CA THR A 118 -6.00 -3.59 -12.30
C THR A 118 -6.46 -4.61 -11.25
N ARG A 119 -7.49 -4.27 -10.49
CA ARG A 119 -8.10 -5.21 -9.51
C ARG A 119 -8.98 -6.28 -10.18
N SER A 120 -9.31 -6.17 -11.46
CA SER A 120 -10.42 -6.87 -12.13
C SER A 120 -10.01 -8.00 -13.08
N ALA A 121 -8.81 -8.53 -12.99
CA ALA A 121 -8.34 -9.54 -13.93
C ALA A 121 -7.81 -10.84 -13.27
N ALA A 122 -8.10 -11.06 -11.98
CA ALA A 122 -7.74 -12.33 -11.30
C ALA A 122 -8.45 -13.52 -11.95
N GLN A 123 -7.74 -14.62 -12.11
CA GLN A 123 -8.22 -15.83 -12.75
C GLN A 123 -8.22 -17.02 -11.80
N VAL A 124 -9.22 -17.90 -11.95
CA VAL A 124 -9.27 -19.15 -11.17
C VAL A 124 -7.98 -19.96 -11.39
N GLY A 125 -7.37 -20.38 -10.30
CA GLY A 125 -6.09 -21.09 -10.29
C GLY A 125 -4.86 -20.19 -10.12
N ASP A 126 -5.02 -18.86 -10.14
CA ASP A 126 -3.93 -17.94 -9.80
C ASP A 126 -3.45 -18.16 -8.36
N LEU A 127 -2.16 -18.00 -8.17
CA LEU A 127 -1.56 -17.84 -6.85
C LEU A 127 -1.90 -16.42 -6.33
N ILE A 128 -2.18 -16.34 -5.04
CA ILE A 128 -2.28 -15.06 -4.33
C ILE A 128 -0.95 -14.85 -3.62
N CYS A 129 -0.31 -13.73 -3.93
CA CYS A 129 0.99 -13.36 -3.38
C CYS A 129 0.92 -12.05 -2.64
N VAL A 130 1.77 -11.90 -1.62
CA VAL A 130 1.99 -10.63 -0.94
C VAL A 130 3.48 -10.37 -0.77
N SER A 131 3.90 -9.12 -0.92
CA SER A 131 5.29 -8.72 -0.68
C SER A 131 5.55 -8.44 0.80
N GLY A 132 6.81 -8.55 1.23
CA GLY A 132 7.26 -8.20 2.58
C GLY A 132 6.56 -8.95 3.70
N THR A 133 6.28 -8.24 4.80
CA THR A 133 5.52 -8.72 5.96
C THR A 133 4.28 -7.87 6.15
N VAL A 134 3.21 -8.45 6.70
CA VAL A 134 1.93 -7.79 6.96
C VAL A 134 1.57 -7.82 8.43
N GLY A 135 0.89 -6.76 8.90
CA GLY A 135 0.50 -6.57 10.30
C GLY A 135 1.52 -5.80 11.14
N ASP A 136 2.67 -5.43 10.57
CA ASP A 136 3.74 -4.72 11.27
C ASP A 136 3.30 -3.34 11.74
N ALA A 137 2.64 -2.58 10.87
CA ALA A 137 2.19 -1.23 11.17
C ALA A 137 1.05 -1.21 12.20
N ALA A 138 0.08 -2.10 12.07
CA ALA A 138 -1.01 -2.24 13.02
C ALA A 138 -0.53 -2.67 14.42
N PHE A 139 0.45 -3.57 14.49
CA PHE A 139 1.10 -3.91 15.75
C PHE A 139 1.83 -2.72 16.35
N ALA A 140 2.62 -1.99 15.55
CA ALA A 140 3.38 -0.82 16.00
C ALA A 140 2.48 0.29 16.53
N LEU A 141 1.32 0.51 15.92
CA LEU A 141 0.34 1.52 16.36
C LEU A 141 -0.16 1.25 17.79
N GLN A 142 -0.25 -0.02 18.20
CA GLN A 142 -0.64 -0.42 19.55
C GLN A 142 0.56 -0.53 20.52
N HIS A 143 1.79 -0.53 20.01
CA HIS A 143 3.03 -0.71 20.77
C HIS A 143 4.04 0.39 20.43
N LEU A 144 3.67 1.64 20.73
CA LEU A 144 4.51 2.80 20.44
C LEU A 144 5.91 2.66 21.05
N GLY A 145 6.94 3.04 20.28
CA GLY A 145 8.34 2.86 20.67
C GLY A 145 8.93 1.49 20.32
N HIS A 146 8.14 0.56 19.82
CA HIS A 146 8.65 -0.71 19.29
C HIS A 146 9.44 -0.49 17.97
N PRO A 147 10.50 -1.27 17.67
CA PRO A 147 11.27 -1.12 16.43
C PRO A 147 10.43 -1.16 15.13
N LEU A 148 9.31 -1.88 15.12
CA LEU A 148 8.36 -1.91 13.99
C LEU A 148 7.64 -0.58 13.75
N GLN A 149 7.76 0.41 14.65
CA GLN A 149 7.23 1.75 14.42
C GLN A 149 7.83 2.37 13.16
N GLN A 150 9.05 1.98 12.80
CA GLN A 150 9.66 2.37 11.52
C GLN A 150 8.79 1.98 10.31
N ARG A 151 8.09 0.84 10.36
CA ARG A 151 7.19 0.40 9.29
C ARG A 151 5.93 1.26 9.20
N LEU A 152 5.40 1.69 10.35
CA LEU A 152 4.25 2.58 10.43
C LEU A 152 4.58 4.01 9.97
N ASP A 153 5.72 4.53 10.44
CA ASP A 153 6.13 5.93 10.25
C ASP A 153 6.78 6.19 8.88
N TYR A 154 7.50 5.19 8.36
CA TYR A 154 8.26 5.27 7.11
C TYR A 154 7.96 4.08 6.20
N PRO A 155 6.70 3.91 5.73
CA PRO A 155 6.37 2.84 4.81
C PRO A 155 7.21 2.95 3.54
N THR A 156 7.52 1.79 2.94
CA THR A 156 8.33 1.69 1.73
C THR A 156 7.46 1.19 0.58
N PRO A 157 6.97 2.08 -0.30
CA PRO A 157 6.17 1.68 -1.45
C PRO A 157 6.95 0.77 -2.40
N ARG A 158 6.30 -0.26 -2.89
CA ARG A 158 6.92 -1.33 -3.70
C ARG A 158 6.97 -0.98 -5.18
N CYS A 159 7.46 0.24 -5.51
CA CYS A 159 7.45 0.77 -6.87
C CYS A 159 8.20 -0.10 -7.89
N GLU A 160 9.36 -0.64 -7.54
CA GLU A 160 10.13 -1.52 -8.43
C GLU A 160 9.41 -2.85 -8.67
N LEU A 161 8.86 -3.45 -7.60
CA LEU A 161 8.09 -4.68 -7.71
C LEU A 161 6.82 -4.47 -8.55
N GLY A 162 6.09 -3.37 -8.31
CA GLY A 162 4.92 -3.03 -9.11
C GLY A 162 5.22 -2.97 -10.61
N GLN A 163 6.31 -2.30 -10.98
CA GLN A 163 6.76 -2.23 -12.38
C GLN A 163 7.19 -3.60 -12.93
N ALA A 164 7.85 -4.44 -12.13
CA ALA A 164 8.25 -5.79 -12.53
C ALA A 164 7.06 -6.73 -12.75
N LEU A 165 5.94 -6.48 -12.08
CA LEU A 165 4.71 -7.27 -12.19
C LEU A 165 3.88 -6.93 -13.44
N LYS A 166 4.20 -5.86 -14.17
CA LYS A 166 3.54 -5.55 -15.47
C LYS A 166 3.64 -6.71 -16.44
N GLY A 167 2.51 -7.11 -16.98
CA GLY A 167 2.42 -8.23 -17.93
C GLY A 167 2.63 -9.62 -17.30
N LEU A 168 2.90 -9.71 -16.01
CA LEU A 168 2.99 -10.96 -15.26
C LEU A 168 1.80 -11.17 -14.32
N ALA A 169 1.51 -10.19 -13.47
CA ALA A 169 0.36 -10.24 -12.57
C ALA A 169 -0.95 -10.04 -13.35
N HIS A 170 -2.00 -10.76 -12.96
CA HIS A 170 -3.34 -10.58 -13.50
C HIS A 170 -4.08 -9.47 -12.76
N SER A 171 -3.95 -9.39 -11.43
CA SER A 171 -4.52 -8.29 -10.64
C SER A 171 -3.57 -7.89 -9.52
N MET A 172 -3.74 -6.65 -9.03
CA MET A 172 -2.90 -6.12 -7.95
C MET A 172 -3.64 -5.03 -7.18
N ILE A 173 -3.29 -4.91 -5.90
CA ILE A 173 -3.72 -3.86 -4.97
C ILE A 173 -2.60 -3.69 -3.93
N ASP A 174 -2.47 -2.50 -3.34
CA ASP A 174 -1.65 -2.35 -2.14
C ASP A 174 -2.45 -2.68 -0.87
N VAL A 175 -1.76 -2.97 0.22
CA VAL A 175 -2.37 -3.35 1.51
C VAL A 175 -2.39 -2.11 2.41
N SER A 176 -3.50 -1.40 2.39
CA SER A 176 -3.71 -0.15 3.14
C SER A 176 -4.75 -0.27 4.26
N ASP A 177 -5.83 -1.03 4.03
CA ASP A 177 -6.94 -1.20 4.97
C ASP A 177 -6.94 -2.56 5.69
N GLY A 178 -6.02 -3.43 5.29
CA GLY A 178 -5.84 -4.79 5.78
C GLY A 178 -6.00 -5.83 4.68
N LEU A 179 -5.11 -6.81 4.68
CA LEU A 179 -4.98 -7.79 3.60
C LEU A 179 -6.30 -8.47 3.21
N ALA A 180 -7.15 -8.83 4.18
CA ALA A 180 -8.42 -9.49 3.89
C ALA A 180 -9.41 -8.54 3.18
N GLN A 181 -9.47 -7.27 3.59
CA GLN A 181 -10.33 -6.27 2.96
C GLN A 181 -9.82 -5.94 1.55
N ASP A 182 -8.54 -5.66 1.40
CA ASP A 182 -7.94 -5.27 0.12
C ASP A 182 -8.02 -6.40 -0.90
N LEU A 183 -7.70 -7.65 -0.51
CA LEU A 183 -7.93 -8.82 -1.37
C LEU A 183 -9.40 -8.95 -1.78
N SER A 184 -10.35 -8.67 -0.88
CA SER A 184 -11.77 -8.74 -1.19
C SER A 184 -12.19 -7.77 -2.31
N HIS A 185 -11.49 -6.64 -2.47
CA HIS A 185 -11.70 -5.74 -3.61
C HIS A 185 -11.28 -6.40 -4.94
N ILE A 186 -10.16 -7.12 -4.97
CA ILE A 186 -9.75 -7.92 -6.14
C ILE A 186 -10.81 -8.99 -6.44
N LEU A 187 -11.22 -9.75 -5.43
CA LEU A 187 -12.19 -10.85 -5.61
C LEU A 187 -13.52 -10.34 -6.17
N LYS A 188 -14.03 -9.24 -5.62
CA LYS A 188 -15.25 -8.61 -6.09
C LYS A 188 -15.12 -8.07 -7.52
N ALA A 189 -14.03 -7.36 -7.81
CA ALA A 189 -13.80 -6.77 -9.13
C ALA A 189 -13.60 -7.83 -10.22
N SER A 190 -13.04 -8.99 -9.86
CA SER A 190 -12.78 -10.12 -10.76
C SER A 190 -13.90 -11.18 -10.78
N ASN A 191 -14.90 -11.04 -9.91
CA ASN A 191 -16.01 -11.99 -9.76
C ASN A 191 -15.54 -13.44 -9.48
N VAL A 192 -14.61 -13.59 -8.54
CA VAL A 192 -14.00 -14.86 -8.10
C VAL A 192 -14.00 -14.96 -6.58
N GLY A 193 -13.58 -16.11 -6.05
CA GLY A 193 -13.29 -16.28 -4.63
C GLY A 193 -11.84 -16.63 -4.38
N ALA A 194 -11.50 -16.85 -3.11
CA ALA A 194 -10.15 -17.20 -2.70
C ALA A 194 -10.12 -18.05 -1.44
N THR A 195 -9.06 -18.86 -1.32
CA THR A 195 -8.69 -19.55 -0.09
C THR A 195 -7.28 -19.12 0.32
N LEU A 196 -7.16 -18.47 1.50
CA LEU A 196 -5.90 -18.11 2.12
C LEU A 196 -5.43 -19.18 3.10
N GLN A 197 -4.14 -19.45 3.10
CA GLN A 197 -3.46 -20.36 4.02
C GLN A 197 -2.86 -19.54 5.17
N LEU A 198 -3.46 -19.57 6.34
CA LEU A 198 -3.06 -18.78 7.52
C LEU A 198 -1.61 -19.05 7.95
N ASP A 199 -1.11 -20.25 7.71
CA ASP A 199 0.27 -20.64 8.02
C ASP A 199 1.30 -20.07 7.05
N GLN A 200 0.85 -19.57 5.90
CA GLN A 200 1.70 -18.97 4.86
C GLN A 200 1.77 -17.44 4.93
N LEU A 201 1.00 -16.83 5.84
CA LEU A 201 1.05 -15.38 6.00
C LEU A 201 2.45 -14.94 6.46
N PRO A 202 3.09 -13.99 5.76
CA PRO A 202 4.42 -13.51 6.11
C PRO A 202 4.34 -12.54 7.30
N ILE A 203 4.32 -13.09 8.49
CA ILE A 203 4.26 -12.36 9.76
C ILE A 203 5.68 -12.15 10.27
N ASN A 204 5.98 -10.94 10.72
CA ASN A 204 7.29 -10.60 11.26
C ASN A 204 7.59 -11.40 12.52
N THR A 205 8.83 -11.88 12.65
CA THR A 205 9.28 -12.62 13.84
C THR A 205 9.22 -11.79 15.12
N ALA A 206 9.21 -10.47 15.03
CA ALA A 206 9.01 -9.59 16.17
C ALA A 206 7.61 -9.72 16.82
N LEU A 207 6.64 -10.35 16.13
CA LEU A 207 5.31 -10.64 16.65
C LEU A 207 5.21 -12.05 17.29
N GLN A 208 6.33 -12.76 17.48
CA GLN A 208 6.32 -14.12 18.03
C GLN A 208 5.77 -14.22 19.45
N ASP A 209 5.83 -13.13 20.24
CA ASP A 209 5.37 -13.09 21.63
C ASP A 209 3.85 -12.83 21.77
N VAL A 210 3.16 -12.53 20.67
CA VAL A 210 1.69 -12.42 20.69
C VAL A 210 1.04 -13.71 20.18
N THR A 211 -0.22 -13.94 20.58
CA THR A 211 -0.92 -15.17 20.18
C THR A 211 -1.10 -15.26 18.67
N ARG A 212 -1.27 -16.46 18.14
CA ARG A 212 -1.44 -16.69 16.70
C ARG A 212 -2.67 -15.95 16.16
N GLU A 213 -3.75 -15.93 16.93
CA GLU A 213 -4.99 -15.21 16.59
C GLU A 213 -4.76 -13.71 16.50
N GLN A 214 -3.97 -13.13 17.42
CA GLN A 214 -3.59 -11.72 17.37
C GLN A 214 -2.68 -11.41 16.16
N GLN A 215 -1.73 -12.31 15.84
CA GLN A 215 -0.90 -12.19 14.64
C GLN A 215 -1.77 -12.13 13.38
N TRP A 216 -2.77 -13.02 13.26
CA TRP A 216 -3.71 -13.01 12.13
C TRP A 216 -4.57 -11.77 12.12
N GLN A 217 -5.01 -11.28 13.29
CA GLN A 217 -5.79 -10.04 13.40
C GLN A 217 -4.97 -8.86 12.86
N TYR A 218 -3.70 -8.73 13.24
CA TYR A 218 -2.83 -7.68 12.71
C TYR A 218 -2.61 -7.83 11.20
N ALA A 219 -2.30 -9.03 10.72
CA ALA A 219 -1.97 -9.27 9.32
C ALA A 219 -3.18 -9.14 8.37
N LEU A 220 -4.37 -9.57 8.79
CA LEU A 220 -5.55 -9.65 7.91
C LEU A 220 -6.47 -8.42 8.02
N ALA A 221 -6.54 -7.79 9.20
CA ALA A 221 -7.42 -6.65 9.46
C ALA A 221 -6.66 -5.35 9.82
N GLY A 222 -5.36 -5.43 10.05
CA GLY A 222 -4.51 -4.26 10.25
C GLY A 222 -4.16 -3.61 8.93
N GLY A 223 -4.21 -2.27 8.89
CA GLY A 223 -3.81 -1.49 7.73
C GLY A 223 -2.40 -0.90 7.84
N ASP A 224 -2.09 0.02 6.96
CA ASP A 224 -0.85 0.81 6.92
C ASP A 224 0.43 0.02 6.54
N ASP A 225 0.32 -1.20 6.00
CA ASP A 225 1.50 -2.01 5.62
C ASP A 225 2.14 -1.55 4.29
N TYR A 226 1.32 -1.07 3.32
CA TYR A 226 1.74 -0.62 1.99
C TYR A 226 2.62 -1.63 1.24
N GLU A 227 2.32 -2.92 1.44
CA GLU A 227 2.81 -4.02 0.64
C GLU A 227 1.91 -4.23 -0.57
N LEU A 228 2.38 -4.98 -1.60
CA LEU A 228 1.54 -5.34 -2.74
C LEU A 228 0.94 -6.73 -2.56
N CYS A 229 -0.39 -6.82 -2.64
CA CYS A 229 -1.12 -8.07 -2.79
C CYS A 229 -1.50 -8.24 -4.27
N PHE A 230 -1.14 -9.37 -4.89
CA PHE A 230 -1.37 -9.59 -6.31
C PHE A 230 -1.70 -11.04 -6.64
N THR A 231 -2.36 -11.23 -7.78
CA THR A 231 -2.66 -12.55 -8.31
C THR A 231 -1.84 -12.82 -9.57
N ILE A 232 -1.33 -14.02 -9.70
CA ILE A 232 -0.40 -14.38 -10.77
C ILE A 232 -0.55 -15.86 -11.13
N SER A 233 -0.47 -16.20 -12.42
CA SER A 233 -0.43 -17.60 -12.80
C SER A 233 0.83 -18.30 -12.28
N PRO A 234 0.79 -19.61 -11.96
CA PRO A 234 1.97 -20.35 -11.53
C PRO A 234 3.14 -20.21 -12.50
N GLN A 235 2.87 -20.18 -13.80
CA GLN A 235 3.86 -20.02 -14.84
C GLN A 235 4.56 -18.64 -14.82
N ASN A 236 3.78 -17.56 -14.60
CA ASN A 236 4.33 -16.21 -14.51
C ASN A 236 5.05 -15.99 -13.16
N TYR A 237 4.62 -16.66 -12.09
CA TYR A 237 5.32 -16.65 -10.82
C TYR A 237 6.75 -17.20 -10.95
N GLU A 238 6.93 -18.33 -11.66
CA GLU A 238 8.27 -18.87 -11.95
C GLU A 238 9.14 -17.88 -12.75
N LYS A 239 8.55 -17.15 -13.69
CA LYS A 239 9.27 -16.08 -14.43
C LYS A 239 9.66 -14.92 -13.51
N LEU A 240 8.77 -14.53 -12.59
CA LEU A 240 9.05 -13.48 -11.62
C LEU A 240 10.23 -13.85 -10.72
N LEU A 241 10.29 -15.10 -10.24
CA LEU A 241 11.39 -15.60 -9.40
C LEU A 241 12.76 -15.59 -10.10
N GLN A 242 12.77 -15.66 -11.44
CA GLN A 242 14.00 -15.60 -12.24
C GLN A 242 14.52 -14.16 -12.41
N GLN A 243 13.68 -13.15 -12.18
CA GLN A 243 14.10 -11.75 -12.19
C GLN A 243 14.78 -11.44 -10.86
N GLN A 244 16.04 -11.02 -10.89
CA GLN A 244 16.82 -10.72 -9.67
C GLN A 244 16.32 -9.43 -8.99
N ASN A 245 16.39 -9.37 -7.66
CA ASN A 245 16.14 -8.21 -6.78
C ASN A 245 14.67 -7.87 -6.42
N HIS A 246 13.84 -8.84 -6.15
CA HIS A 246 12.54 -8.54 -5.57
C HIS A 246 12.54 -8.68 -4.04
N SER A 247 11.76 -7.81 -3.37
CA SER A 247 11.37 -7.98 -1.97
C SER A 247 10.88 -9.41 -1.74
N SER A 248 11.03 -9.93 -0.54
CA SER A 248 10.46 -11.24 -0.20
C SER A 248 8.99 -11.29 -0.64
N ILE A 249 8.64 -12.29 -1.44
CA ILE A 249 7.28 -12.54 -1.92
C ILE A 249 6.82 -13.85 -1.33
N SER A 250 5.67 -13.84 -0.69
CA SER A 250 5.05 -15.04 -0.11
C SER A 250 3.80 -15.41 -0.88
N VAL A 251 3.69 -16.68 -1.27
CA VAL A 251 2.44 -17.26 -1.77
C VAL A 251 1.57 -17.59 -0.57
N ILE A 252 0.42 -16.95 -0.46
CA ILE A 252 -0.46 -17.02 0.72
C ILE A 252 -1.79 -17.72 0.45
N GLY A 253 -2.08 -18.08 -0.81
CA GLY A 253 -3.34 -18.72 -1.17
C GLY A 253 -3.53 -18.88 -2.66
N LYS A 254 -4.77 -19.17 -3.05
CA LYS A 254 -5.18 -19.35 -4.45
C LYS A 254 -6.54 -18.73 -4.72
N ILE A 255 -6.76 -18.35 -5.98
CA ILE A 255 -8.05 -17.89 -6.50
C ILE A 255 -8.92 -19.10 -6.86
N ASP A 256 -10.17 -19.08 -6.37
CA ASP A 256 -11.18 -20.12 -6.54
C ASP A 256 -12.34 -19.62 -7.41
N ALA A 257 -13.08 -20.58 -8.00
CA ALA A 257 -14.31 -20.27 -8.74
C ALA A 257 -15.47 -19.91 -7.80
N GLU A 258 -15.52 -20.46 -6.60
CA GLU A 258 -16.57 -20.21 -5.62
C GLU A 258 -16.34 -18.87 -4.94
N SER A 259 -17.32 -17.96 -5.02
CA SER A 259 -17.23 -16.61 -4.44
C SER A 259 -16.97 -16.62 -2.94
N GLY A 260 -16.31 -15.57 -2.45
CA GLY A 260 -16.00 -15.35 -1.04
C GLY A 260 -14.54 -15.63 -0.69
N LEU A 261 -14.15 -15.11 0.46
CA LEU A 261 -12.82 -15.32 1.04
C LEU A 261 -12.91 -16.37 2.13
N ARG A 262 -12.12 -17.41 2.00
CA ARG A 262 -12.02 -18.55 2.93
C ARG A 262 -10.63 -18.60 3.54
N PHE A 263 -10.55 -19.14 4.74
CA PHE A 263 -9.28 -19.30 5.46
C PHE A 263 -9.08 -20.75 5.82
N GLN A 264 -7.85 -21.22 5.66
CA GLN A 264 -7.45 -22.56 6.08
C GLN A 264 -6.18 -22.49 6.94
N GLN A 265 -6.15 -23.37 7.94
CA GLN A 265 -4.96 -23.62 8.75
C GLN A 265 -4.65 -25.12 8.71
N ASN A 266 -3.43 -25.48 8.32
CA ASN A 266 -3.03 -26.89 8.16
C ASN A 266 -4.02 -27.73 7.32
N GLY A 267 -4.61 -27.11 6.28
CA GLY A 267 -5.59 -27.76 5.39
C GLY A 267 -7.01 -27.90 5.98
N LEU A 268 -7.27 -27.35 7.15
CA LEU A 268 -8.61 -27.34 7.77
C LEU A 268 -9.22 -25.95 7.66
N ASP A 269 -10.52 -25.89 7.37
CA ASP A 269 -11.26 -24.63 7.30
C ASP A 269 -11.28 -23.94 8.65
N HIS A 270 -11.03 -22.62 8.62
CA HIS A 270 -11.00 -21.78 9.80
C HIS A 270 -11.99 -20.62 9.61
N SER A 271 -12.95 -20.51 10.52
CA SER A 271 -13.93 -19.42 10.48
C SER A 271 -13.37 -18.17 11.16
N LEU A 272 -13.03 -17.16 10.37
CA LEU A 272 -12.57 -15.87 10.86
C LEU A 272 -13.44 -14.78 10.24
N GLN A 273 -13.76 -13.76 11.04
CA GLN A 273 -14.43 -12.56 10.56
C GLN A 273 -13.52 -11.36 10.85
N PHE A 274 -13.21 -10.60 9.81
CA PHE A 274 -12.38 -9.41 9.92
C PHE A 274 -13.16 -8.20 9.41
N ASN A 275 -13.10 -7.13 10.18
CA ASN A 275 -13.54 -5.81 9.73
C ASN A 275 -12.26 -4.98 9.55
N GLY A 276 -11.91 -4.68 8.31
CA GLY A 276 -10.84 -3.74 8.03
C GLY A 276 -11.23 -2.31 8.43
N TYR A 277 -10.32 -1.37 8.19
CA TYR A 277 -10.56 0.03 8.51
C TYR A 277 -11.77 0.60 7.77
N GLN A 278 -12.58 1.40 8.45
CA GLN A 278 -13.75 2.09 7.89
C GLN A 278 -13.72 3.57 8.22
N HIS A 279 -13.85 4.42 7.20
CA HIS A 279 -13.88 5.88 7.37
C HIS A 279 -15.15 6.38 8.07
N PHE A 280 -16.28 5.74 7.80
CA PHE A 280 -17.60 6.13 8.31
C PHE A 280 -18.20 4.96 9.09
N VAL A 281 -18.20 5.06 10.41
CA VAL A 281 -18.79 4.09 11.34
C VAL A 281 -19.77 4.81 12.23
#